data_734491e6912a0539acdd0c76a6639f0c
#
_entry.id   734491e6912a0539acdd0c76a6639f0c
#
_cell.length_a   1.000
_cell.length_b   1.000
_cell.length_c   1.000
_cell.angle_alpha   90.00
_cell.angle_beta   90.00
_cell.angle_gamma   90.00
#
_symmetry.space_group_name_H-M   'P 1'
#
loop_
_entity.id
_entity.type
_entity.pdbx_description
1 polymer ?
#
loop_
_entity_poly.entity_id
_entity_poly.type
_entity_poly.pdbx_seq_one_letter_code
_entity_poly.pdbx_strand_id
1 'polypeptide(L)'
;MSLHKISGAFFNDMQVEWPCPKCNQKTLQIITESFVQNDTHDTQKYRGEDWFEPEMDSSVFSCMARCSRKQCGEVVACSGKSGWEQGWDEETNSNEYYQWHKPFTFFPPLHPFELPEKCPEEIAEPLKASFSIFLMQPGAAANLIRISVERMLTAMGVAERNDRDKRIFLHHRLEMLPALYESFSKPLMAI
;
A
#
# COMPACT_ATOMS: atom_id res chain seq x y z
N MET A 1 7.36 -9.85 2.51
CA MET A 1 6.93 -9.24 1.24
C MET A 1 7.15 -7.74 1.35
N SER A 2 7.69 -7.06 0.35
CA SER A 2 8.01 -5.63 0.49
C SER A 2 6.80 -4.78 0.10
N LEU A 3 6.36 -3.85 0.99
CA LEU A 3 5.35 -2.82 0.73
C LEU A 3 5.65 -2.03 -0.54
N HIS A 4 6.94 -1.84 -0.85
CA HIS A 4 7.41 -1.13 -2.04
C HIS A 4 6.86 -1.70 -3.35
N LYS A 5 6.55 -3.02 -3.42
CA LYS A 5 6.01 -3.65 -4.63
C LYS A 5 4.52 -3.38 -4.86
N ILE A 6 3.78 -2.99 -3.81
CA ILE A 6 2.37 -2.58 -3.93
C ILE A 6 2.27 -1.10 -4.25
N SER A 7 3.15 -0.28 -3.64
CA SER A 7 3.17 1.18 -3.77
C SER A 7 4.02 1.69 -4.93
N GLY A 8 4.82 0.82 -5.56
CA GLY A 8 5.68 1.16 -6.69
C GLY A 8 4.87 1.52 -7.93
N ALA A 9 5.42 2.41 -8.73
CA ALA A 9 4.88 2.67 -10.07
C ALA A 9 5.12 1.46 -10.98
N PHE A 10 4.24 1.28 -11.95
CA PHE A 10 4.42 0.39 -13.09
C PHE A 10 4.42 1.21 -14.38
N PHE A 11 4.84 0.62 -15.47
CA PHE A 11 5.09 1.29 -16.74
C PHE A 11 4.20 0.72 -17.85
N ASN A 12 4.43 1.13 -19.08
CA ASN A 12 3.61 0.74 -20.24
C ASN A 12 3.55 -0.76 -20.51
N ASP A 13 4.49 -1.55 -19.99
CA ASP A 13 4.46 -3.02 -20.07
C ASP A 13 3.39 -3.66 -19.17
N MET A 14 2.73 -2.84 -18.30
CA MET A 14 1.68 -3.25 -17.38
C MET A 14 2.09 -4.40 -16.44
N GLN A 15 3.39 -4.61 -16.24
CA GLN A 15 3.89 -5.67 -15.36
C GLN A 15 3.82 -5.24 -13.90
N VAL A 16 3.14 -6.04 -13.08
CA VAL A 16 2.95 -5.77 -11.66
C VAL A 16 3.21 -7.02 -10.83
N GLU A 17 3.71 -6.83 -9.61
CA GLU A 17 3.88 -7.91 -8.62
C GLU A 17 2.87 -7.80 -7.47
N TRP A 18 1.63 -7.46 -7.78
CA TRP A 18 0.60 -7.28 -6.78
C TRP A 18 0.11 -8.61 -6.20
N PRO A 19 0.00 -8.71 -4.86
CA PRO A 19 -0.57 -9.88 -4.23
C PRO A 19 -2.09 -9.92 -4.44
N CYS A 20 -2.59 -11.09 -4.72
CA CYS A 20 -4.03 -11.33 -4.76
C CYS A 20 -4.60 -11.30 -3.32
N PRO A 21 -5.63 -10.51 -3.01
CA PRO A 21 -6.18 -10.41 -1.66
C PRO A 21 -6.82 -11.72 -1.16
N LYS A 22 -7.15 -12.63 -2.07
CA LYS A 22 -7.78 -13.91 -1.73
C LYS A 22 -6.78 -15.04 -1.51
N CYS A 23 -5.74 -15.16 -2.35
CA CYS A 23 -4.81 -16.27 -2.26
C CYS A 23 -3.40 -15.85 -1.84
N ASN A 24 -3.18 -14.57 -1.54
CA ASN A 24 -1.93 -13.94 -1.09
C ASN A 24 -0.69 -14.20 -1.98
N GLN A 25 -0.92 -14.71 -3.21
CA GLN A 25 0.15 -14.92 -4.19
C GLN A 25 0.28 -13.71 -5.12
N LYS A 26 1.49 -13.43 -5.59
CA LYS A 26 1.77 -12.38 -6.57
C LYS A 26 1.32 -12.81 -7.97
N THR A 27 0.04 -12.82 -8.17
CA THR A 27 -0.59 -13.39 -9.37
C THR A 27 -1.65 -12.49 -10.00
N LEU A 28 -1.77 -11.25 -9.52
CA LEU A 28 -2.62 -10.28 -10.17
C LEU A 28 -1.96 -9.82 -11.47
N GLN A 29 -2.73 -9.81 -12.55
CA GLN A 29 -2.35 -9.30 -13.86
C GLN A 29 -3.37 -8.26 -14.30
N ILE A 30 -2.91 -7.12 -14.78
CA ILE A 30 -3.77 -6.05 -15.28
C ILE A 30 -4.50 -6.55 -16.54
N ILE A 31 -5.80 -6.34 -16.60
CA ILE A 31 -6.61 -6.57 -17.78
C ILE A 31 -6.45 -5.33 -18.65
N THR A 32 -5.61 -5.40 -19.67
CA THR A 32 -5.20 -4.26 -20.49
C THR A 32 -6.39 -3.51 -21.09
N GLU A 33 -7.43 -4.22 -21.53
CA GLU A 33 -8.64 -3.64 -22.10
C GLU A 33 -9.48 -2.83 -21.10
N SER A 34 -9.22 -3.01 -19.80
CA SER A 34 -9.88 -2.25 -18.72
C SER A 34 -9.12 -1.00 -18.31
N PHE A 35 -7.92 -0.79 -18.84
CA PHE A 35 -7.11 0.37 -18.50
C PHE A 35 -7.65 1.62 -19.18
N VAL A 36 -8.04 2.60 -18.37
CA VAL A 36 -8.55 3.89 -18.84
C VAL A 36 -7.75 4.99 -18.14
N GLN A 37 -7.31 5.97 -18.93
CA GLN A 37 -6.57 7.12 -18.45
C GLN A 37 -7.18 8.41 -19.00
N ASN A 38 -7.25 9.43 -18.16
CA ASN A 38 -7.75 10.75 -18.54
C ASN A 38 -6.88 11.83 -17.92
N ASP A 39 -6.59 12.84 -18.71
CA ASP A 39 -5.79 13.99 -18.28
C ASP A 39 -6.49 14.79 -17.19
N THR A 40 -5.72 15.32 -16.26
CA THR A 40 -6.22 16.25 -15.26
C THR A 40 -6.62 17.59 -15.90
N HIS A 41 -7.39 18.39 -15.18
CA HIS A 41 -7.80 19.72 -15.63
C HIS A 41 -6.59 20.58 -16.04
N ASP A 42 -5.53 20.58 -15.23
CA ASP A 42 -4.36 21.42 -15.48
C ASP A 42 -3.59 20.95 -16.72
N THR A 43 -3.44 19.64 -16.92
CA THR A 43 -2.86 19.09 -18.13
C THR A 43 -3.67 19.48 -19.38
N GLN A 44 -5.00 19.33 -19.35
CA GLN A 44 -5.86 19.73 -20.48
C GLN A 44 -5.76 21.21 -20.79
N LYS A 45 -5.62 22.05 -19.77
CA LYS A 45 -5.59 23.50 -19.90
C LYS A 45 -4.23 24.02 -20.41
N TYR A 46 -3.13 23.43 -19.92
CA TYR A 46 -1.80 24.03 -20.08
C TYR A 46 -0.86 23.28 -21.02
N ARG A 47 -1.20 22.07 -21.48
CA ARG A 47 -0.33 21.28 -22.38
C ARG A 47 0.10 22.01 -23.66
N GLY A 48 -0.65 23.01 -24.11
CA GLY A 48 -0.32 23.80 -25.29
C GLY A 48 0.53 25.05 -25.04
N GLU A 49 0.89 25.32 -23.79
CA GLU A 49 1.67 26.49 -23.42
C GLU A 49 3.18 26.24 -23.59
N ASP A 50 3.94 27.23 -24.03
CA ASP A 50 5.39 27.12 -24.33
C ASP A 50 6.24 26.69 -23.11
N TRP A 51 5.75 26.92 -21.90
CA TRP A 51 6.41 26.60 -20.65
C TRP A 51 6.04 25.21 -20.09
N PHE A 52 5.09 24.51 -20.71
CA PHE A 52 4.60 23.22 -20.21
C PHE A 52 5.55 22.09 -20.58
N GLU A 53 6.22 21.52 -19.58
CA GLU A 53 7.17 20.41 -19.75
C GLU A 53 6.47 19.04 -19.59
N PRO A 54 6.97 17.97 -20.22
CA PRO A 54 6.37 16.64 -20.13
C PRO A 54 6.15 16.13 -18.71
N GLU A 55 7.05 16.45 -17.77
CA GLU A 55 6.94 16.05 -16.36
C GLU A 55 5.78 16.74 -15.60
N MET A 56 5.26 17.82 -16.15
CA MET A 56 4.06 18.51 -15.62
C MET A 56 2.77 17.81 -16.04
N ASP A 57 2.85 16.94 -17.06
CA ASP A 57 1.71 16.14 -17.54
C ASP A 57 1.23 15.17 -16.46
N SER A 58 -0.03 15.25 -16.13
CA SER A 58 -0.65 14.50 -15.05
C SER A 58 -2.01 13.98 -15.47
N SER A 59 -2.24 12.71 -15.24
CA SER A 59 -3.51 12.03 -15.55
C SER A 59 -3.93 11.15 -14.38
N VAL A 60 -5.20 10.77 -14.36
CA VAL A 60 -5.73 9.73 -13.48
C VAL A 60 -6.03 8.50 -14.31
N PHE A 61 -5.77 7.32 -13.75
CA PHE A 61 -6.10 6.06 -14.39
C PHE A 61 -6.98 5.18 -13.52
N SER A 62 -7.68 4.25 -14.15
CA SER A 62 -8.33 3.12 -13.50
C SER A 62 -8.16 1.86 -14.33
N CYS A 63 -8.06 0.71 -13.67
CA CYS A 63 -8.00 -0.59 -14.34
C CYS A 63 -8.54 -1.71 -13.45
N MET A 64 -8.81 -2.87 -14.07
CA MET A 64 -9.08 -4.11 -13.37
C MET A 64 -7.86 -5.01 -13.46
N ALA A 65 -7.55 -5.71 -12.37
CA ALA A 65 -6.56 -6.78 -12.34
C ALA A 65 -7.22 -8.10 -11.95
N ARG A 66 -6.79 -9.20 -12.53
CA ARG A 66 -7.31 -10.54 -12.24
C ARG A 66 -6.21 -11.48 -11.80
N CYS A 67 -6.52 -12.30 -10.80
CA CYS A 67 -5.63 -13.38 -10.39
C CYS A 67 -5.51 -14.43 -11.50
N SER A 68 -4.28 -14.71 -11.95
CA SER A 68 -4.00 -15.67 -13.03
C SER A 68 -4.17 -17.12 -12.60
N ARG A 69 -4.32 -17.41 -11.31
CA ARG A 69 -4.58 -18.78 -10.81
C ARG A 69 -6.01 -19.19 -11.13
N LYS A 70 -6.16 -20.26 -11.94
CA LYS A 70 -7.48 -20.78 -12.38
C LYS A 70 -8.46 -21.07 -11.24
N GLN A 71 -7.95 -21.54 -10.08
CA GLN A 71 -8.78 -21.86 -8.92
C GLN A 71 -9.14 -20.65 -8.05
N CYS A 72 -8.55 -19.48 -8.31
CA CYS A 72 -8.80 -18.25 -7.57
C CYS A 72 -9.63 -17.26 -8.40
N GLY A 73 -9.08 -16.75 -9.50
CA GLY A 73 -9.76 -15.84 -10.43
C GLY A 73 -10.23 -14.52 -9.83
N GLU A 74 -9.78 -14.16 -8.62
CA GLU A 74 -10.17 -12.93 -7.91
C GLU A 74 -9.91 -11.70 -8.77
N VAL A 75 -10.80 -10.72 -8.71
CA VAL A 75 -10.73 -9.49 -9.48
C VAL A 75 -10.59 -8.31 -8.54
N VAL A 76 -9.69 -7.40 -8.88
CA VAL A 76 -9.38 -6.20 -8.09
C VAL A 76 -9.47 -4.98 -9.00
N ALA A 77 -10.22 -3.97 -8.58
CA ALA A 77 -10.19 -2.64 -9.19
C ALA A 77 -8.99 -1.87 -8.63
N CYS A 78 -8.31 -1.13 -9.49
CA CYS A 78 -7.21 -0.25 -9.13
C CYS A 78 -7.45 1.14 -9.73
N SER A 79 -7.09 2.18 -8.99
CA SER A 79 -7.00 3.54 -9.55
C SER A 79 -5.80 4.27 -8.98
N GLY A 80 -5.33 5.26 -9.72
CA GLY A 80 -4.13 6.00 -9.35
C GLY A 80 -3.86 7.20 -10.25
N LYS A 81 -2.63 7.67 -10.18
CA LYS A 81 -2.12 8.80 -10.95
C LYS A 81 -1.08 8.31 -11.95
N SER A 82 -1.08 8.92 -13.14
CA SER A 82 -0.04 8.75 -14.15
C SER A 82 0.68 10.06 -14.41
N GLY A 83 1.90 9.96 -14.87
CA GLY A 83 2.73 11.08 -15.27
C GLY A 83 3.88 10.60 -16.12
N TRP A 84 4.81 11.51 -16.39
CA TRP A 84 6.01 11.23 -17.17
C TRP A 84 7.24 11.55 -16.33
N GLU A 85 8.30 10.81 -16.54
CA GLU A 85 9.62 11.09 -15.99
C GLU A 85 10.69 10.88 -17.05
N GLN A 86 11.75 11.69 -16.98
CA GLN A 86 12.90 11.53 -17.86
C GLN A 86 13.85 10.51 -17.25
N GLY A 87 14.29 9.56 -18.05
CA GLY A 87 15.27 8.55 -17.68
C GLY A 87 16.28 8.34 -18.80
N TRP A 88 17.42 7.77 -18.43
CA TRP A 88 18.46 7.40 -19.39
C TRP A 88 18.13 6.04 -20.01
N ASP A 89 18.07 5.99 -21.34
CA ASP A 89 17.93 4.74 -22.07
C ASP A 89 19.31 4.27 -22.56
N GLU A 90 19.73 3.08 -22.13
CA GLU A 90 21.04 2.50 -22.47
C GLU A 90 21.08 2.00 -23.92
N GLU A 91 19.94 1.62 -24.53
CA GLU A 91 19.89 1.12 -25.90
C GLU A 91 20.04 2.27 -26.92
N THR A 92 19.37 3.38 -26.67
CA THR A 92 19.44 4.58 -27.53
C THR A 92 20.55 5.53 -27.14
N ASN A 93 21.16 5.33 -25.97
CA ASN A 93 22.18 6.18 -25.35
C ASN A 93 21.72 7.65 -25.27
N SER A 94 20.46 7.86 -24.91
CA SER A 94 19.81 9.18 -24.81
C SER A 94 18.86 9.25 -23.64
N ASN A 95 18.48 10.49 -23.27
CA ASN A 95 17.39 10.71 -22.34
C ASN A 95 16.05 10.48 -23.05
N GLU A 96 15.23 9.61 -22.51
CA GLU A 96 13.88 9.35 -23.00
C GLU A 96 12.85 9.59 -21.91
N TYR A 97 11.60 9.88 -22.32
CA TYR A 97 10.47 10.05 -21.41
C TYR A 97 9.72 8.75 -21.26
N TYR A 98 9.55 8.31 -20.00
CA TYR A 98 8.81 7.11 -19.63
C TYR A 98 7.52 7.48 -18.91
N GLN A 99 6.40 6.92 -19.36
CA GLN A 99 5.14 7.07 -18.67
C GLN A 99 5.08 6.09 -17.49
N TRP A 100 4.79 6.61 -16.31
CA TRP A 100 4.60 5.84 -15.09
C TRP A 100 3.14 5.89 -14.61
N HIS A 101 2.71 4.83 -13.91
CA HIS A 101 1.39 4.69 -13.32
C HIS A 101 1.55 4.28 -11.86
N LYS A 102 1.16 5.15 -10.94
CA LYS A 102 1.27 4.92 -9.49
C LYS A 102 -0.10 4.65 -8.88
N PRO A 103 -0.34 3.46 -8.32
CA PRO A 103 -1.60 3.12 -7.69
C PRO A 103 -1.79 3.87 -6.36
N PHE A 104 -3.02 4.26 -6.08
CA PHE A 104 -3.43 4.86 -4.82
C PHE A 104 -4.55 4.09 -4.12
N THR A 105 -5.39 3.36 -4.88
CA THR A 105 -6.48 2.58 -4.30
C THR A 105 -6.60 1.21 -4.95
N PHE A 106 -7.02 0.24 -4.14
CA PHE A 106 -7.41 -1.09 -4.59
C PHE A 106 -8.72 -1.50 -3.93
N PHE A 107 -9.62 -2.15 -4.69
CA PHE A 107 -10.85 -2.73 -4.16
C PHE A 107 -11.10 -4.12 -4.80
N PRO A 108 -11.17 -5.19 -3.98
CA PRO A 108 -10.84 -5.24 -2.55
C PRO A 108 -9.39 -4.84 -2.25
N PRO A 109 -9.10 -4.38 -1.01
CA PRO A 109 -7.76 -3.92 -0.66
C PRO A 109 -6.74 -5.05 -0.73
N LEU A 110 -5.53 -4.73 -1.18
CA LEU A 110 -4.42 -5.67 -1.18
C LEU A 110 -3.85 -5.82 0.24
N HIS A 111 -3.47 -7.04 0.58
CA HIS A 111 -2.87 -7.34 1.87
C HIS A 111 -1.34 -7.36 1.73
N PRO A 112 -0.60 -6.45 2.38
CA PRO A 112 0.87 -6.46 2.38
C PRO A 112 1.47 -7.73 2.96
N PHE A 113 0.73 -8.40 3.85
CA PHE A 113 1.07 -9.70 4.45
C PHE A 113 -0.21 -10.42 4.88
N GLU A 114 -0.10 -11.72 5.05
CA GLU A 114 -1.18 -12.59 5.49
C GLU A 114 -1.31 -12.53 7.02
N LEU A 115 -2.56 -12.40 7.50
CA LEU A 115 -2.85 -12.50 8.92
C LEU A 115 -3.01 -13.96 9.33
N PRO A 116 -2.49 -14.37 10.51
CA PRO A 116 -2.74 -15.70 11.02
C PRO A 116 -4.24 -15.98 11.14
N GLU A 117 -4.68 -17.20 10.79
CA GLU A 117 -6.10 -17.59 10.88
C GLU A 117 -6.70 -17.44 12.29
N LYS A 118 -5.87 -17.59 13.32
CA LYS A 118 -6.26 -17.46 14.73
C LYS A 118 -6.05 -16.05 15.29
N CYS A 119 -5.78 -15.04 14.44
CA CYS A 119 -5.65 -13.66 14.90
C CYS A 119 -7.01 -13.18 15.44
N PRO A 120 -7.11 -12.72 16.71
CA PRO A 120 -8.34 -12.17 17.24
C PRO A 120 -8.86 -11.02 16.36
N GLU A 121 -10.19 -10.99 16.15
CA GLU A 121 -10.80 -10.00 15.23
C GLU A 121 -10.55 -8.57 15.69
N GLU A 122 -10.53 -8.31 16.99
CA GLU A 122 -10.22 -7.01 17.59
C GLU A 122 -8.81 -6.49 17.23
N ILE A 123 -7.86 -7.39 16.94
CA ILE A 123 -6.50 -7.06 16.47
C ILE A 123 -6.50 -6.96 14.93
N ALA A 124 -7.18 -7.89 14.26
CA ALA A 124 -7.20 -8.01 12.81
C ALA A 124 -7.96 -6.86 12.13
N GLU A 125 -9.08 -6.40 12.71
CA GLU A 125 -9.95 -5.37 12.14
C GLU A 125 -9.23 -4.05 11.83
N PRO A 126 -8.55 -3.38 12.79
CA PRO A 126 -7.84 -2.14 12.49
C PRO A 126 -6.69 -2.36 11.51
N LEU A 127 -6.07 -3.54 11.52
CA LEU A 127 -5.00 -3.87 10.59
C LEU A 127 -5.52 -4.02 9.15
N LYS A 128 -6.64 -4.73 8.94
CA LYS A 128 -7.33 -4.82 7.65
C LYS A 128 -7.79 -3.44 7.15
N ALA A 129 -8.30 -2.60 8.07
CA ALA A 129 -8.67 -1.23 7.75
C ALA A 129 -7.45 -0.40 7.31
N SER A 130 -6.27 -0.58 7.92
CA SER A 130 -5.04 0.07 7.51
C SER A 130 -4.63 -0.30 6.08
N PHE A 131 -4.83 -1.57 5.68
CA PHE A 131 -4.51 -2.04 4.33
C PHE A 131 -5.36 -1.37 3.24
N SER A 132 -6.56 -0.93 3.57
CA SER A 132 -7.43 -0.26 2.60
C SER A 132 -7.06 1.19 2.31
N ILE A 133 -6.30 1.84 3.20
CA ILE A 133 -6.01 3.28 3.11
C ILE A 133 -4.53 3.65 3.05
N PHE A 134 -3.60 2.68 3.21
CA PHE A 134 -2.18 3.00 3.40
C PHE A 134 -1.52 3.74 2.24
N LEU A 135 -2.00 3.56 1.00
CA LEU A 135 -1.47 4.25 -0.18
C LEU A 135 -1.93 5.70 -0.25
N MET A 136 -3.16 5.99 0.17
CA MET A 136 -3.72 7.34 0.11
C MET A 136 -3.48 8.15 1.37
N GLN A 137 -3.52 7.50 2.52
CA GLN A 137 -3.45 8.15 3.83
C GLN A 137 -2.50 7.38 4.78
N PRO A 138 -1.18 7.38 4.50
CA PRO A 138 -0.22 6.59 5.27
C PRO A 138 -0.21 6.94 6.76
N GLY A 139 -0.42 8.21 7.13
CA GLY A 139 -0.51 8.63 8.53
C GLY A 139 -1.72 8.04 9.26
N ALA A 140 -2.89 7.99 8.61
CA ALA A 140 -4.07 7.36 9.18
C ALA A 140 -3.90 5.83 9.27
N ALA A 141 -3.31 5.21 8.25
CA ALA A 141 -2.97 3.79 8.28
C ALA A 141 -2.02 3.44 9.42
N ALA A 142 -0.98 4.26 9.66
CA ALA A 142 -0.07 4.09 10.79
C ALA A 142 -0.80 4.13 12.14
N ASN A 143 -1.77 5.03 12.31
CA ASN A 143 -2.57 5.07 13.54
C ASN A 143 -3.41 3.79 13.72
N LEU A 144 -3.99 3.23 12.66
CA LEU A 144 -4.71 1.96 12.72
C LEU A 144 -3.79 0.78 13.08
N ILE A 145 -2.58 0.76 12.54
CA ILE A 145 -1.55 -0.23 12.93
C ILE A 145 -1.22 -0.09 14.41
N ARG A 146 -1.04 1.13 14.93
CA ARG A 146 -0.79 1.37 16.37
C ARG A 146 -1.93 0.85 17.24
N ILE A 147 -3.19 1.07 16.83
CA ILE A 147 -4.36 0.52 17.54
C ILE A 147 -4.31 -1.00 17.57
N SER A 148 -3.98 -1.65 16.45
CA SER A 148 -3.81 -3.10 16.38
C SER A 148 -2.73 -3.60 17.34
N VAL A 149 -1.58 -2.93 17.39
CA VAL A 149 -0.47 -3.24 18.32
C VAL A 149 -0.91 -3.04 19.78
N GLU A 150 -1.60 -1.95 20.12
CA GLU A 150 -2.12 -1.71 21.47
C GLU A 150 -3.09 -2.83 21.91
N ARG A 151 -4.00 -3.25 21.03
CA ARG A 151 -4.94 -4.37 21.28
C ARG A 151 -4.21 -5.71 21.43
N MET A 152 -3.19 -5.95 20.63
CA MET A 152 -2.33 -7.12 20.76
C MET A 152 -1.63 -7.17 22.13
N LEU A 153 -1.05 -6.06 22.59
CA LEU A 153 -0.43 -5.96 23.91
C LEU A 153 -1.42 -6.26 25.03
N THR A 154 -2.65 -5.76 24.91
CA THR A 154 -3.72 -6.05 25.86
C THR A 154 -4.06 -7.54 25.88
N ALA A 155 -4.22 -8.17 24.71
CA ALA A 155 -4.46 -9.61 24.59
C ALA A 155 -3.31 -10.46 25.17
N MET A 156 -2.08 -9.94 25.14
CA MET A 156 -0.90 -10.54 25.77
C MET A 156 -0.80 -10.27 27.28
N GLY A 157 -1.76 -9.58 27.88
CA GLY A 157 -1.80 -9.27 29.32
C GLY A 157 -0.96 -8.07 29.74
N VAL A 158 -0.46 -7.26 28.79
CA VAL A 158 0.27 -6.03 29.12
C VAL A 158 -0.70 -4.93 29.52
N ALA A 159 -0.53 -4.36 30.72
CA ALA A 159 -1.43 -3.37 31.29
C ALA A 159 -1.57 -2.12 30.40
N GLU A 160 -2.80 -1.62 30.26
CA GLU A 160 -3.10 -0.35 29.56
C GLU A 160 -2.95 0.87 30.48
N ARG A 161 -3.17 0.67 31.77
CA ARG A 161 -3.13 1.71 32.80
C ARG A 161 -2.23 1.30 33.95
N ASN A 162 -1.61 2.28 34.56
CA ASN A 162 -0.80 2.08 35.77
C ASN A 162 -1.68 2.05 37.05
N ASP A 163 -1.06 1.82 38.20
CA ASP A 163 -1.74 1.76 39.50
C ASP A 163 -2.49 3.04 39.88
N ARG A 164 -2.21 4.16 39.22
CA ARG A 164 -2.88 5.46 39.40
C ARG A 164 -3.96 5.71 38.34
N ASP A 165 -4.41 4.68 37.64
CA ASP A 165 -5.40 4.73 36.56
C ASP A 165 -5.01 5.65 35.36
N LYS A 166 -3.72 5.96 35.20
CA LYS A 166 -3.21 6.73 34.04
C LYS A 166 -2.85 5.80 32.91
N ARG A 167 -3.24 6.18 31.67
CA ARG A 167 -2.87 5.45 30.44
C ARG A 167 -1.36 5.36 30.30
N ILE A 168 -0.86 4.16 30.02
CA ILE A 168 0.54 3.89 29.70
C ILE A 168 0.71 4.07 28.18
N PHE A 169 1.71 4.87 27.77
CA PHE A 169 1.99 5.07 26.35
C PHE A 169 2.53 3.81 25.69
N LEU A 170 2.28 3.67 24.38
CA LEU A 170 2.61 2.46 23.61
C LEU A 170 4.07 2.01 23.80
N HIS A 171 5.04 2.92 23.73
CA HIS A 171 6.46 2.57 23.87
C HIS A 171 6.78 1.96 25.25
N HIS A 172 6.21 2.47 26.33
CA HIS A 172 6.38 1.87 27.66
C HIS A 172 5.69 0.52 27.79
N ARG A 173 4.52 0.35 27.12
CA ARG A 173 3.86 -0.96 27.06
C ARG A 173 4.70 -2.00 26.32
N LEU A 174 5.42 -1.59 25.26
CA LEU A 174 6.35 -2.47 24.53
C LEU A 174 7.55 -2.88 25.39
N GLU A 175 8.06 -1.98 26.25
CA GLU A 175 9.13 -2.28 27.22
C GLU A 175 8.67 -3.26 28.30
N MET A 176 7.37 -3.30 28.60
CA MET A 176 6.78 -4.23 29.59
C MET A 176 6.58 -5.65 29.03
N LEU A 177 6.83 -5.88 27.75
CA LEU A 177 6.73 -7.22 27.18
C LEU A 177 7.66 -8.21 27.89
N PRO A 178 7.17 -9.42 28.22
CA PRO A 178 8.02 -10.46 28.81
C PRO A 178 9.24 -10.76 27.94
N ALA A 179 10.35 -11.16 28.55
CA ALA A 179 11.61 -11.47 27.87
C ALA A 179 11.45 -12.48 26.71
N LEU A 180 10.45 -13.36 26.79
CA LEU A 180 10.08 -14.29 25.71
C LEU A 180 9.76 -13.57 24.38
N TYR A 181 9.32 -12.33 24.43
CA TYR A 181 8.92 -11.50 23.29
C TYR A 181 9.88 -10.36 22.97
N GLU A 182 11.07 -10.32 23.62
CA GLU A 182 12.05 -9.24 23.42
C GLU A 182 12.47 -9.08 21.97
N SER A 183 12.51 -10.17 21.18
CA SER A 183 12.80 -10.14 19.74
C SER A 183 11.78 -9.34 18.92
N PHE A 184 10.55 -9.16 19.42
CA PHE A 184 9.49 -8.40 18.77
C PHE A 184 9.42 -6.94 19.25
N SER A 185 9.91 -6.63 20.44
CA SER A 185 9.81 -5.28 21.00
C SER A 185 10.61 -4.25 20.20
N LYS A 186 11.83 -4.59 19.78
CA LYS A 186 12.70 -3.67 19.02
C LYS A 186 12.12 -3.24 17.65
N PRO A 187 11.63 -4.15 16.78
CA PRO A 187 10.97 -3.77 15.53
C PRO A 187 9.70 -2.94 15.76
N LEU A 188 8.93 -3.23 16.82
CA LEU A 188 7.68 -2.52 17.11
C LEU A 188 7.92 -1.11 17.68
N MET A 189 9.06 -0.87 18.33
CA MET A 189 9.43 0.48 18.80
C MET A 189 9.86 1.42 17.67
N ALA A 190 10.10 0.92 16.47
CA ALA A 190 10.44 1.72 15.28
C ALA A 190 9.21 2.24 14.52
N ILE A 191 7.99 1.88 14.95
CA ILE A 191 6.70 2.32 14.40
C ILE A 191 6.20 3.54 15.20
#